data_790498c811f297c06e0565cb86f3d8be
#
_entry.id   790498c811f297c06e0565cb86f3d8be
#
_cell.length_a   1.000
_cell.length_b   1.000
_cell.length_c   1.000
_cell.angle_alpha   90.00
_cell.angle_beta   90.00
_cell.angle_gamma   90.00
#
_symmetry.space_group_name_H-M   'P 1'
#
loop_
_entity.id
_entity.type
_entity.pdbx_description
1 polymer ?
#
loop_
_entity_poly.entity_id
_entity_poly.type
_entity_poly.pdbx_seq_one_letter_code
_entity_poly.pdbx_strand_id
1 'polypeptide(L)'
;MTATDSIGLVTPEKITFDQTLALQNGQTLPRFDLMVETYGTLNADKSNAVLICHALSGDHHVAGRHRPDDKHPGWWDNMVGPGKPIDTNRFFVIGLNNLGGCAGSTGPLSTNPENGQEYGADFPVVTVKDWVNSQALLADHFGIARWAAVVGGSLGGMQALQWAIDYPQRVRHALVIASATRLSAQNIAFNDVARQAIITDPDFHGGHYRRFDTIPRRGLRIARMMGHITYLAEEGLGRKFGRSLHDGIQYGYGVEFEIESYLRYQGDKFAERFDANTYLRMTKALDYFSPAAAFGNDLTAALRQTQAGFFVASFTTDWRFAPARSRALVKHLVRARRPVQYIEVESHHGHDAFLMADPPYTAAVAAYMDNVYKELQP
;
A
#
# COMPACT_ATOMS: atom_id res chain seq x y z
N MET A 1 9.47 -23.43 8.15
CA MET A 1 10.35 -22.26 8.36
C MET A 1 11.15 -22.53 9.62
N THR A 2 12.45 -22.52 9.53
CA THR A 2 13.32 -22.68 10.69
C THR A 2 13.27 -21.39 11.51
N ALA A 3 13.50 -21.43 12.83
CA ALA A 3 13.48 -20.27 13.73
C ALA A 3 14.47 -19.14 13.31
N THR A 4 15.32 -19.40 12.33
CA THR A 4 16.33 -18.47 11.80
C THR A 4 15.79 -17.48 10.75
N ASP A 5 14.57 -17.70 10.20
CA ASP A 5 14.03 -16.90 9.09
C ASP A 5 12.93 -15.91 9.53
N SER A 6 12.67 -15.84 10.83
CA SER A 6 11.63 -14.97 11.42
C SER A 6 12.23 -13.71 12.02
N ILE A 7 11.55 -12.59 11.81
CA ILE A 7 11.80 -11.33 12.56
C ILE A 7 11.55 -11.52 14.06
N GLY A 8 10.67 -12.44 14.45
CA GLY A 8 10.23 -12.63 15.82
C GLY A 8 9.12 -11.65 16.23
N LEU A 9 9.15 -11.22 17.50
CA LEU A 9 8.19 -10.24 18.01
C LEU A 9 8.65 -8.83 17.68
N VAL A 10 7.69 -8.01 17.23
CA VAL A 10 7.90 -6.60 16.91
C VAL A 10 6.92 -5.73 17.70
N THR A 11 7.32 -4.50 17.98
CA THR A 11 6.50 -3.53 18.71
C THR A 11 6.36 -2.28 17.87
N PRO A 12 5.13 -1.85 17.56
CA PRO A 12 4.92 -0.60 16.84
C PRO A 12 5.27 0.60 17.71
N GLU A 13 5.79 1.64 17.07
CA GLU A 13 6.13 2.91 17.69
C GLU A 13 5.31 4.05 17.08
N LYS A 14 4.79 4.92 17.92
CA LYS A 14 4.10 6.14 17.48
C LYS A 14 5.07 7.30 17.53
N ILE A 15 5.40 7.86 16.37
CA ILE A 15 6.26 9.04 16.25
C ILE A 15 5.38 10.26 16.01
N THR A 16 5.52 11.25 16.89
CA THR A 16 4.76 12.50 16.86
C THR A 16 5.57 13.61 16.19
N PHE A 17 4.92 14.36 15.31
CA PHE A 17 5.46 15.53 14.64
C PHE A 17 4.70 16.77 15.10
N ASP A 18 5.33 17.58 15.94
CA ASP A 18 4.80 18.86 16.44
C ASP A 18 5.07 20.02 15.47
N GLN A 19 4.86 19.76 14.19
CA GLN A 19 5.01 20.74 13.11
C GLN A 19 3.86 20.62 12.12
N THR A 20 3.50 21.75 11.54
CA THR A 20 2.41 21.80 10.56
C THR A 20 2.82 21.14 9.24
N LEU A 21 2.00 20.20 8.78
CA LEU A 21 2.09 19.63 7.45
C LEU A 21 1.08 20.33 6.52
N ALA A 22 1.59 21.03 5.49
CA ALA A 22 0.76 21.57 4.42
C ALA A 22 0.35 20.44 3.48
N LEU A 23 -0.94 20.36 3.17
CA LEU A 23 -1.52 19.34 2.30
C LEU A 23 -1.75 19.87 0.88
N GLN A 24 -1.74 19.00 -0.09
CA GLN A 24 -1.91 19.35 -1.51
C GLN A 24 -3.27 20.00 -1.80
N ASN A 25 -4.29 19.72 -0.99
CA ASN A 25 -5.63 20.32 -1.09
C ASN A 25 -5.72 21.75 -0.51
N GLY A 26 -4.61 22.31 -0.01
CA GLY A 26 -4.54 23.65 0.62
C GLY A 26 -4.88 23.68 2.12
N GLN A 27 -5.30 22.57 2.70
CA GLN A 27 -5.49 22.42 4.15
C GLN A 27 -4.16 22.14 4.85
N THR A 28 -4.19 22.14 6.19
CA THR A 28 -3.03 21.81 7.02
C THR A 28 -3.39 20.82 8.11
N LEU A 29 -2.39 20.05 8.52
CA LEU A 29 -2.42 19.30 9.78
C LEU A 29 -1.42 19.96 10.73
N PRO A 30 -1.87 20.59 11.82
CA PRO A 30 -0.98 21.35 12.72
C PRO A 30 0.00 20.44 13.48
N ARG A 31 -0.40 19.21 13.71
CA ARG A 31 0.35 18.15 14.36
C ARG A 31 -0.14 16.82 13.83
N PHE A 32 0.74 15.82 13.74
CA PHE A 32 0.34 14.48 13.35
C PHE A 32 1.26 13.40 13.93
N ASP A 33 0.72 12.21 14.02
CA ASP A 33 1.44 11.00 14.41
C ASP A 33 1.59 10.06 13.22
N LEU A 34 2.72 9.36 13.13
CA LEU A 34 2.91 8.20 12.27
C LEU A 34 3.15 6.97 13.13
N MET A 35 2.39 5.91 12.88
CA MET A 35 2.63 4.58 13.46
C MET A 35 3.62 3.85 12.58
N VAL A 36 4.71 3.36 13.16
CA VAL A 36 5.81 2.74 12.44
C VAL A 36 6.26 1.44 13.10
N GLU A 37 6.86 0.57 12.32
CA GLU A 37 7.68 -0.55 12.79
C GLU A 37 9.00 -0.55 12.06
N THR A 38 10.04 -1.01 12.76
CA THR A 38 11.39 -1.10 12.22
C THR A 38 11.94 -2.51 12.34
N TYR A 39 12.73 -2.93 11.37
CA TYR A 39 13.31 -4.26 11.28
C TYR A 39 14.77 -4.18 10.85
N GLY A 40 15.63 -4.99 11.48
CA GLY A 40 17.07 -4.95 11.25
C GLY A 40 17.77 -3.81 11.99
N THR A 41 18.98 -3.47 11.58
CA THR A 41 19.82 -2.47 12.24
C THR A 41 20.28 -1.39 11.28
N LEU A 42 20.05 -0.12 11.65
CA LEU A 42 20.54 1.02 10.90
C LEU A 42 22.06 1.13 11.08
N ASN A 43 22.80 1.16 9.98
CA ASN A 43 24.26 1.28 10.01
C ASN A 43 24.72 2.71 10.40
N ALA A 44 26.00 2.87 10.67
CA ALA A 44 26.54 4.12 11.24
C ALA A 44 26.36 5.34 10.33
N ASP A 45 26.48 5.15 9.02
CA ASP A 45 26.30 6.19 8.00
C ASP A 45 24.84 6.31 7.51
N LYS A 46 23.95 5.48 8.07
CA LYS A 46 22.51 5.45 7.77
C LYS A 46 22.17 5.22 6.28
N SER A 47 23.06 4.54 5.56
CA SER A 47 22.93 4.33 4.12
C SER A 47 22.06 3.12 3.76
N ASN A 48 21.84 2.17 4.70
CA ASN A 48 21.14 0.90 4.46
C ASN A 48 19.63 0.94 4.74
N ALA A 49 19.03 2.12 4.85
CA ALA A 49 17.61 2.25 5.17
C ALA A 49 16.71 1.97 3.97
N VAL A 50 15.67 1.16 4.16
CA VAL A 50 14.64 0.81 3.18
C VAL A 50 13.27 1.20 3.72
N LEU A 51 12.48 1.92 2.92
CA LEU A 51 11.10 2.25 3.24
C LEU A 51 10.14 1.30 2.53
N ILE A 52 9.22 0.69 3.27
CA ILE A 52 8.12 -0.12 2.73
C ILE A 52 6.84 0.71 2.74
N CYS A 53 6.27 0.94 1.57
CA CYS A 53 5.03 1.64 1.38
C CYS A 53 3.89 0.65 1.19
N HIS A 54 2.90 0.67 2.07
CA HIS A 54 1.78 -0.28 2.03
C HIS A 54 0.75 0.05 0.95
N ALA A 55 -0.02 -0.97 0.54
CA ALA A 55 -1.17 -0.87 -0.35
C ALA A 55 -2.43 -0.36 0.39
N LEU A 56 -3.57 -0.28 -0.31
CA LEU A 56 -4.84 0.30 0.17
C LEU A 56 -5.22 -0.13 1.59
N SER A 57 -5.16 -1.40 1.89
CA SER A 57 -5.61 -1.99 3.16
C SER A 57 -4.47 -2.55 4.02
N GLY A 58 -3.22 -2.20 3.69
CA GLY A 58 -2.05 -2.49 4.51
C GLY A 58 -1.85 -1.44 5.61
N ASP A 59 -0.82 -1.66 6.40
CA ASP A 59 -0.44 -0.82 7.53
C ASP A 59 1.07 -0.93 7.81
N HIS A 60 1.50 -0.48 8.99
CA HIS A 60 2.89 -0.52 9.44
C HIS A 60 3.42 -1.95 9.71
N HIS A 61 2.51 -2.92 9.97
CA HIS A 61 2.91 -4.29 10.33
C HIS A 61 3.32 -5.11 9.11
N VAL A 62 4.55 -4.89 8.64
CA VAL A 62 5.07 -5.51 7.42
C VAL A 62 5.50 -6.95 7.65
N ALA A 63 6.21 -7.23 8.76
CA ALA A 63 6.78 -8.54 9.05
C ALA A 63 6.82 -8.83 10.55
N GLY A 64 7.07 -10.09 10.92
CA GLY A 64 7.09 -10.51 12.32
C GLY A 64 5.68 -10.64 12.91
N ARG A 65 5.57 -10.63 14.24
CA ARG A 65 4.32 -10.79 15.01
C ARG A 65 4.30 -9.80 16.17
N HIS A 66 3.11 -9.33 16.55
CA HIS A 66 2.96 -8.51 17.77
C HIS A 66 2.89 -9.38 19.03
N ARG A 67 2.32 -10.59 18.90
CA ARG A 67 2.16 -11.56 20.00
C ARG A 67 2.59 -12.95 19.55
N PRO A 68 3.05 -13.80 20.49
CA PRO A 68 3.45 -15.17 20.14
C PRO A 68 2.31 -16.03 19.56
N ASP A 69 1.06 -15.72 19.93
CA ASP A 69 -0.15 -16.43 19.53
C ASP A 69 -0.86 -15.85 18.30
N ASP A 70 -0.32 -14.78 17.69
CA ASP A 70 -0.86 -14.23 16.46
C ASP A 70 -0.88 -15.30 15.35
N LYS A 71 -2.05 -15.49 14.74
CA LYS A 71 -2.24 -16.51 13.68
C LYS A 71 -1.42 -16.23 12.44
N HIS A 72 -1.25 -14.95 12.12
CA HIS A 72 -0.56 -14.50 10.91
C HIS A 72 0.50 -13.48 11.26
N PRO A 73 1.67 -13.52 10.59
CA PRO A 73 2.68 -12.46 10.68
C PRO A 73 2.22 -11.22 9.89
N GLY A 74 3.08 -10.20 9.86
CA GLY A 74 2.89 -9.02 9.03
C GLY A 74 2.59 -9.33 7.57
N TRP A 75 1.95 -8.38 6.87
CA TRP A 75 1.35 -8.61 5.56
C TRP A 75 2.36 -8.94 4.43
N TRP A 76 3.64 -8.68 4.63
CA TRP A 76 4.71 -8.98 3.67
C TRP A 76 5.88 -9.77 4.31
N ASP A 77 5.59 -10.53 5.34
CA ASP A 77 6.59 -11.34 6.05
C ASP A 77 7.37 -12.30 5.14
N ASN A 78 6.79 -12.71 4.02
CA ASN A 78 7.47 -13.51 2.99
C ASN A 78 8.54 -12.74 2.22
N MET A 79 8.51 -11.42 2.23
CA MET A 79 9.45 -10.56 1.52
C MET A 79 10.49 -9.90 2.42
N VAL A 80 10.14 -9.60 3.69
CA VAL A 80 10.98 -8.87 4.64
C VAL A 80 11.37 -9.77 5.80
N GLY A 81 12.66 -9.89 6.06
CA GLY A 81 13.17 -10.68 7.17
C GLY A 81 14.59 -11.18 6.95
N PRO A 82 15.18 -11.87 7.94
CA PRO A 82 16.52 -12.45 7.80
C PRO A 82 16.57 -13.44 6.62
N GLY A 83 17.48 -13.20 5.67
CA GLY A 83 17.66 -14.06 4.49
C GLY A 83 16.52 -14.01 3.46
N LYS A 84 15.53 -13.13 3.63
CA LYS A 84 14.42 -12.93 2.69
C LYS A 84 14.81 -11.94 1.60
N PRO A 85 13.99 -11.75 0.55
CA PRO A 85 14.31 -10.84 -0.55
C PRO A 85 14.74 -9.43 -0.12
N ILE A 86 14.13 -8.90 0.93
CA ILE A 86 14.57 -7.67 1.63
C ILE A 86 15.17 -8.11 2.96
N ASP A 87 16.46 -8.42 2.92
CA ASP A 87 17.18 -9.07 4.01
C ASP A 87 17.48 -8.10 5.16
N THR A 88 16.84 -8.29 6.30
CA THR A 88 17.04 -7.47 7.49
C THR A 88 18.37 -7.69 8.21
N ASN A 89 19.19 -8.69 7.81
CA ASN A 89 20.58 -8.77 8.23
C ASN A 89 21.46 -7.69 7.57
N ARG A 90 20.99 -7.08 6.47
CA ARG A 90 21.72 -6.11 5.66
C ARG A 90 21.05 -4.73 5.67
N PHE A 91 19.74 -4.71 5.69
CA PHE A 91 18.94 -3.49 5.59
C PHE A 91 18.21 -3.18 6.90
N PHE A 92 18.13 -1.90 7.20
CA PHE A 92 17.21 -1.36 8.18
C PHE A 92 15.91 -0.99 7.47
N VAL A 93 14.85 -1.74 7.74
CA VAL A 93 13.57 -1.59 7.05
C VAL A 93 12.59 -0.85 7.94
N ILE A 94 11.88 0.13 7.38
CA ILE A 94 10.81 0.86 8.05
C ILE A 94 9.50 0.58 7.33
N GLY A 95 8.49 0.08 8.07
CA GLY A 95 7.09 0.07 7.68
C GLY A 95 6.33 1.17 8.41
N LEU A 96 5.39 1.83 7.76
CA LEU A 96 4.56 2.84 8.41
C LEU A 96 3.10 2.70 8.00
N ASN A 97 2.18 3.20 8.85
CA ASN A 97 0.80 3.44 8.46
C ASN A 97 0.67 4.87 7.90
N ASN A 98 0.16 5.02 6.68
CA ASN A 98 0.02 6.32 6.04
C ASN A 98 -0.95 7.24 6.79
N LEU A 99 -0.75 8.55 6.71
CA LEU A 99 -1.72 9.55 7.18
C LEU A 99 -3.11 9.29 6.58
N GLY A 100 -4.15 9.44 7.37
CA GLY A 100 -5.52 9.09 6.98
C GLY A 100 -5.82 7.60 7.08
N GLY A 101 -4.85 6.78 7.50
CA GLY A 101 -5.01 5.37 7.82
C GLY A 101 -5.74 5.13 9.14
N CYS A 102 -6.10 3.87 9.41
CA CYS A 102 -6.81 3.48 10.63
C CYS A 102 -6.01 2.54 11.56
N ALA A 103 -4.68 2.48 11.36
CA ALA A 103 -3.80 1.63 12.16
C ALA A 103 -2.80 2.46 12.99
N GLY A 104 -3.25 3.54 13.62
CA GLY A 104 -2.50 4.29 14.63
C GLY A 104 -1.87 5.61 14.18
N SER A 105 -1.64 5.83 12.88
CA SER A 105 -1.30 7.16 12.36
C SER A 105 -2.49 8.10 12.43
N THR A 106 -2.23 9.41 12.45
CA THR A 106 -3.29 10.41 12.44
C THR A 106 -4.18 10.22 11.21
N GLY A 107 -5.47 10.09 11.46
CA GLY A 107 -6.49 9.81 10.46
C GLY A 107 -7.90 10.11 10.97
N PRO A 108 -8.93 9.63 10.27
CA PRO A 108 -10.34 9.88 10.65
C PRO A 108 -10.70 9.47 12.07
N LEU A 109 -10.05 8.44 12.61
CA LEU A 109 -10.26 7.96 13.98
C LEU A 109 -9.48 8.73 15.06
N SER A 110 -8.65 9.69 14.66
CA SER A 110 -7.86 10.49 15.59
C SER A 110 -8.68 11.66 16.14
N THR A 111 -8.31 12.12 17.35
CA THR A 111 -8.88 13.33 17.93
C THR A 111 -8.35 14.57 17.20
N ASN A 112 -9.25 15.43 16.77
CA ASN A 112 -8.94 16.75 16.24
C ASN A 112 -8.50 17.67 17.39
N PRO A 113 -7.27 18.18 17.40
CA PRO A 113 -6.78 19.02 18.48
C PRO A 113 -7.51 20.36 18.60
N GLU A 114 -8.19 20.83 17.55
CA GLU A 114 -8.91 22.10 17.56
C GLU A 114 -10.21 22.06 18.36
N ASN A 115 -10.88 20.92 18.42
CA ASN A 115 -12.19 20.80 19.05
C ASN A 115 -12.30 19.62 20.04
N GLY A 116 -11.28 18.80 20.17
CA GLY A 116 -11.25 17.63 21.07
C GLY A 116 -12.15 16.47 20.66
N GLN A 117 -12.77 16.50 19.46
CA GLN A 117 -13.61 15.44 18.93
C GLN A 117 -12.84 14.58 17.92
N GLU A 118 -13.35 13.38 17.64
CA GLU A 118 -12.84 12.56 16.55
C GLU A 118 -13.06 13.27 15.21
N TYR A 119 -12.06 13.26 14.33
CA TYR A 119 -12.16 13.90 13.02
C TYR A 119 -13.34 13.33 12.19
N GLY A 120 -13.46 12.02 12.10
CA GLY A 120 -14.46 11.38 11.24
C GLY A 120 -14.41 11.88 9.80
N ALA A 121 -15.54 12.41 9.31
CA ALA A 121 -15.63 13.00 7.98
C ALA A 121 -14.82 14.30 7.81
N ASP A 122 -14.50 15.00 8.90
CA ASP A 122 -13.77 16.28 8.86
C ASP A 122 -12.27 16.09 8.66
N PHE A 123 -11.74 14.85 8.75
CA PHE A 123 -10.33 14.61 8.41
C PHE A 123 -10.06 15.00 6.95
N PRO A 124 -9.01 15.79 6.66
CA PRO A 124 -8.74 16.28 5.32
C PRO A 124 -8.49 15.12 4.32
N VAL A 125 -8.75 15.37 3.06
CA VAL A 125 -8.34 14.47 1.99
C VAL A 125 -6.83 14.57 1.82
N VAL A 126 -6.15 13.47 2.00
CA VAL A 126 -4.70 13.32 1.79
C VAL A 126 -4.42 12.65 0.45
N THR A 127 -3.29 12.98 -0.15
CA THR A 127 -2.85 12.44 -1.43
C THR A 127 -1.56 11.62 -1.27
N VAL A 128 -1.15 10.93 -2.32
CA VAL A 128 0.14 10.22 -2.34
C VAL A 128 1.31 11.20 -2.09
N LYS A 129 1.20 12.43 -2.57
CA LYS A 129 2.22 13.47 -2.32
C LYS A 129 2.29 13.87 -0.86
N ASP A 130 1.16 13.98 -0.18
CA ASP A 130 1.11 14.30 1.25
C ASP A 130 1.72 13.17 2.09
N TRP A 131 1.49 11.92 1.70
CA TRP A 131 2.14 10.77 2.34
C TRP A 131 3.66 10.83 2.17
N VAL A 132 4.15 11.07 0.96
CA VAL A 132 5.58 11.19 0.70
C VAL A 132 6.21 12.36 1.49
N ASN A 133 5.51 13.49 1.61
CA ASN A 133 5.97 14.62 2.43
C ASN A 133 6.04 14.23 3.92
N SER A 134 5.05 13.55 4.48
CA SER A 134 5.08 13.07 5.87
C SER A 134 6.17 12.03 6.10
N GLN A 135 6.38 11.14 5.13
CA GLN A 135 7.46 10.15 5.15
C GLN A 135 8.86 10.79 5.05
N ALA A 136 8.97 11.94 4.39
CA ALA A 136 10.23 12.70 4.35
C ALA A 136 10.60 13.22 5.74
N LEU A 137 9.61 13.68 6.51
CA LEU A 137 9.81 14.07 7.92
C LEU A 137 10.17 12.86 8.80
N LEU A 138 9.60 11.70 8.51
CA LEU A 138 9.98 10.45 9.18
C LEU A 138 11.45 10.08 8.89
N ALA A 139 11.89 10.23 7.63
CA ALA A 139 13.29 10.02 7.29
C ALA A 139 14.23 10.98 8.04
N ASP A 140 13.83 12.25 8.18
CA ASP A 140 14.59 13.25 8.94
C ASP A 140 14.65 12.90 10.44
N HIS A 141 13.57 12.38 11.02
CA HIS A 141 13.53 11.90 12.40
C HIS A 141 14.57 10.80 12.65
N PHE A 142 14.72 9.85 11.74
CA PHE A 142 15.76 8.80 11.83
C PHE A 142 17.14 9.30 11.39
N GLY A 143 17.24 10.52 10.85
CA GLY A 143 18.46 11.08 10.29
C GLY A 143 18.89 10.39 8.99
N ILE A 144 17.94 9.81 8.23
CA ILE A 144 18.17 9.15 6.96
C ILE A 144 18.19 10.21 5.85
N ALA A 145 19.38 10.55 5.38
CA ALA A 145 19.55 11.54 4.30
C ALA A 145 19.08 10.96 2.95
N ARG A 146 19.27 9.66 2.72
CA ARG A 146 18.94 9.01 1.45
C ARG A 146 18.57 7.54 1.67
N TRP A 147 17.39 7.14 1.21
CA TRP A 147 16.95 5.76 1.21
C TRP A 147 17.81 4.90 0.29
N ALA A 148 18.24 3.73 0.75
CA ALA A 148 18.78 2.69 -0.13
C ALA A 148 17.73 2.25 -1.15
N ALA A 149 16.51 2.02 -0.68
CA ALA A 149 15.38 1.76 -1.55
C ALA A 149 14.05 2.24 -0.93
N VAL A 150 13.12 2.66 -1.78
CA VAL A 150 11.70 2.82 -1.45
C VAL A 150 10.93 1.77 -2.22
N VAL A 151 10.20 0.92 -1.52
CA VAL A 151 9.59 -0.30 -2.08
C VAL A 151 8.10 -0.29 -1.83
N GLY A 152 7.31 -0.59 -2.83
CA GLY A 152 5.86 -0.76 -2.63
C GLY A 152 5.16 -1.47 -3.76
N GLY A 153 4.08 -2.19 -3.39
CA GLY A 153 3.15 -2.80 -4.33
C GLY A 153 1.86 -1.97 -4.44
N SER A 154 1.25 -1.97 -5.64
CA SER A 154 -0.03 -1.29 -5.87
C SER A 154 0.05 0.22 -5.53
N LEU A 155 -0.77 0.72 -4.61
CA LEU A 155 -0.70 2.08 -4.06
C LEU A 155 0.67 2.38 -3.44
N GLY A 156 1.35 1.39 -2.86
CA GLY A 156 2.71 1.54 -2.36
C GLY A 156 3.72 1.84 -3.47
N GLY A 157 3.54 1.23 -4.64
CA GLY A 157 4.37 1.53 -5.82
C GLY A 157 4.16 2.96 -6.36
N MET A 158 2.95 3.52 -6.20
CA MET A 158 2.69 4.93 -6.50
C MET A 158 3.48 5.85 -5.55
N GLN A 159 3.57 5.48 -4.27
CA GLN A 159 4.37 6.21 -3.28
C GLN A 159 5.86 6.14 -3.63
N ALA A 160 6.39 4.96 -3.97
CA ALA A 160 7.78 4.79 -4.38
C ALA A 160 8.13 5.64 -5.62
N LEU A 161 7.22 5.70 -6.59
CA LEU A 161 7.37 6.53 -7.78
C LEU A 161 7.35 8.03 -7.44
N GLN A 162 6.42 8.46 -6.58
CA GLN A 162 6.30 9.86 -6.14
C GLN A 162 7.54 10.29 -5.35
N TRP A 163 8.06 9.43 -4.47
CA TRP A 163 9.32 9.67 -3.76
C TRP A 163 10.48 9.96 -4.71
N ALA A 164 10.65 9.13 -5.74
CA ALA A 164 11.74 9.29 -6.70
C ALA A 164 11.63 10.60 -7.49
N ILE A 165 10.41 11.11 -7.72
CA ILE A 165 10.17 12.35 -8.47
C ILE A 165 10.32 13.58 -7.56
N ASP A 166 9.70 13.60 -6.38
CA ASP A 166 9.67 14.77 -5.50
C ASP A 166 10.95 14.95 -4.69
N TYR A 167 11.64 13.85 -4.38
CA TYR A 167 12.88 13.85 -3.58
C TYR A 167 14.02 13.12 -4.31
N PRO A 168 14.42 13.57 -5.51
CA PRO A 168 15.35 12.82 -6.37
C PRO A 168 16.69 12.52 -5.74
N GLN A 169 17.17 13.41 -4.83
CA GLN A 169 18.45 13.24 -4.12
C GLN A 169 18.33 12.25 -2.94
N ARG A 170 17.12 11.97 -2.48
CA ARG A 170 16.85 11.19 -1.26
C ARG A 170 16.48 9.73 -1.52
N VAL A 171 16.49 9.26 -2.77
CA VAL A 171 16.18 7.88 -3.15
C VAL A 171 17.28 7.34 -4.06
N ARG A 172 17.89 6.20 -3.71
CA ARG A 172 18.81 5.49 -4.61
C ARG A 172 18.04 4.58 -5.56
N HIS A 173 17.10 3.81 -5.04
CA HIS A 173 16.32 2.85 -5.81
C HIS A 173 14.83 2.96 -5.48
N ALA A 174 13.98 2.85 -6.50
CA ALA A 174 12.52 2.79 -6.36
C ALA A 174 12.01 1.47 -6.95
N LEU A 175 11.38 0.63 -6.11
CA LEU A 175 10.78 -0.62 -6.54
C LEU A 175 9.27 -0.41 -6.68
N VAL A 176 8.79 -0.44 -7.92
CA VAL A 176 7.41 -0.17 -8.31
C VAL A 176 6.76 -1.48 -8.78
N ILE A 177 5.99 -2.11 -7.91
CA ILE A 177 5.51 -3.48 -8.09
C ILE A 177 3.99 -3.45 -8.28
N ALA A 178 3.45 -4.14 -9.29
CA ALA A 178 2.01 -4.24 -9.57
C ALA A 178 1.30 -2.86 -9.49
N SER A 179 1.87 -1.83 -10.12
CA SER A 179 1.43 -0.45 -9.95
C SER A 179 1.30 0.29 -11.28
N ALA A 180 0.86 1.53 -11.23
CA ALA A 180 0.67 2.37 -12.41
C ALA A 180 0.97 3.84 -12.10
N THR A 181 1.17 4.63 -13.15
CA THR A 181 1.42 6.08 -13.04
C THR A 181 0.15 6.91 -12.90
N ARG A 182 -1.01 6.29 -13.06
CA ARG A 182 -2.35 6.85 -12.83
C ARG A 182 -3.39 5.74 -12.95
N LEU A 183 -4.54 5.94 -12.33
CA LEU A 183 -5.67 5.02 -12.51
C LEU A 183 -6.31 5.15 -13.91
N SER A 184 -6.93 4.07 -14.36
CA SER A 184 -7.84 4.09 -15.52
C SER A 184 -9.22 4.57 -15.11
N ALA A 185 -10.02 4.97 -16.10
CA ALA A 185 -11.44 5.22 -15.90
C ALA A 185 -12.15 4.03 -15.26
N GLN A 186 -11.82 2.80 -15.66
CA GLN A 186 -12.37 1.58 -15.06
C GLN A 186 -12.02 1.44 -13.57
N ASN A 187 -10.76 1.69 -13.18
CA ASN A 187 -10.36 1.64 -11.78
C ASN A 187 -11.03 2.73 -10.93
N ILE A 188 -11.17 3.94 -11.49
CA ILE A 188 -11.90 5.03 -10.83
C ILE A 188 -13.38 4.66 -10.66
N ALA A 189 -13.99 4.02 -11.68
CA ALA A 189 -15.37 3.55 -11.60
C ALA A 189 -15.56 2.49 -10.50
N PHE A 190 -14.68 1.50 -10.38
CA PHE A 190 -14.72 0.55 -9.26
C PHE A 190 -14.57 1.23 -7.90
N ASN A 191 -13.65 2.19 -7.78
CA ASN A 191 -13.50 2.96 -6.55
C ASN A 191 -14.78 3.75 -6.23
N ASP A 192 -15.44 4.32 -7.23
CA ASP A 192 -16.65 5.10 -7.01
C ASP A 192 -17.83 4.21 -6.59
N VAL A 193 -18.03 3.07 -7.23
CA VAL A 193 -19.06 2.09 -6.80
C VAL A 193 -18.84 1.67 -5.35
N ALA A 194 -17.60 1.39 -4.94
CA ALA A 194 -17.27 1.03 -3.57
C ALA A 194 -17.53 2.19 -2.59
N ARG A 195 -17.19 3.44 -2.97
CA ARG A 195 -17.50 4.63 -2.15
C ARG A 195 -19.00 4.86 -2.04
N GLN A 196 -19.75 4.72 -3.13
CA GLN A 196 -21.21 4.86 -3.10
C GLN A 196 -21.85 3.82 -2.18
N ALA A 197 -21.38 2.57 -2.18
CA ALA A 197 -21.86 1.55 -1.26
C ALA A 197 -21.68 1.97 0.22
N ILE A 198 -20.57 2.65 0.56
CA ILE A 198 -20.31 3.14 1.91
C ILE A 198 -21.14 4.38 2.22
N ILE A 199 -21.19 5.36 1.32
CA ILE A 199 -21.84 6.66 1.56
C ILE A 199 -23.36 6.51 1.67
N THR A 200 -23.95 5.57 0.94
CA THR A 200 -25.39 5.29 0.96
C THR A 200 -25.82 4.29 2.04
N ASP A 201 -24.87 3.74 2.81
CA ASP A 201 -25.20 2.90 3.97
C ASP A 201 -25.96 3.74 5.00
N PRO A 202 -27.13 3.29 5.49
CA PRO A 202 -27.90 4.03 6.51
C PRO A 202 -27.09 4.37 7.76
N ASP A 203 -26.14 3.53 8.12
CA ASP A 203 -25.29 3.68 9.30
C ASP A 203 -24.06 4.60 9.06
N PHE A 204 -23.93 5.21 7.87
CA PHE A 204 -22.80 6.09 7.55
C PHE A 204 -22.87 7.47 8.20
N HIS A 205 -24.06 8.02 8.36
CA HIS A 205 -24.34 9.31 9.02
C HIS A 205 -23.40 10.45 8.53
N GLY A 206 -23.24 10.59 7.22
CA GLY A 206 -22.37 11.62 6.63
C GLY A 206 -20.88 11.47 7.00
N GLY A 207 -20.46 10.28 7.45
CA GLY A 207 -19.11 9.98 7.90
C GLY A 207 -18.85 10.24 9.38
N HIS A 208 -19.87 10.64 10.17
CA HIS A 208 -19.80 10.82 11.62
C HIS A 208 -20.44 9.65 12.40
N TYR A 209 -20.47 8.47 11.79
CA TYR A 209 -21.16 7.27 12.30
C TYR A 209 -20.76 6.89 13.74
N ARG A 210 -19.53 7.15 14.16
CA ARG A 210 -19.10 6.85 15.54
C ARG A 210 -19.80 7.72 16.59
N ARG A 211 -20.25 8.91 16.23
CA ARG A 211 -21.09 9.74 17.13
C ARG A 211 -22.46 9.12 17.40
N PHE A 212 -22.88 8.17 16.55
CA PHE A 212 -24.14 7.43 16.66
C PHE A 212 -23.93 5.98 17.12
N ASP A 213 -22.70 5.63 17.52
CA ASP A 213 -22.29 4.27 17.87
C ASP A 213 -22.63 3.24 16.79
N THR A 214 -22.46 3.64 15.52
CA THR A 214 -22.70 2.81 14.35
C THR A 214 -21.44 2.65 13.53
N ILE A 215 -21.44 1.68 12.60
CA ILE A 215 -20.41 1.47 11.59
C ILE A 215 -21.13 1.09 10.29
N PRO A 216 -20.81 1.70 9.13
CA PRO A 216 -21.43 1.38 7.85
C PRO A 216 -20.93 0.02 7.32
N ARG A 217 -21.26 -1.05 8.04
CA ARG A 217 -20.78 -2.42 7.80
C ARG A 217 -21.21 -2.96 6.45
N ARG A 218 -22.44 -2.63 6.01
CA ARG A 218 -22.98 -3.10 4.73
C ARG A 218 -22.20 -2.52 3.58
N GLY A 219 -21.95 -1.21 3.62
CA GLY A 219 -21.17 -0.50 2.62
C GLY A 219 -19.73 -0.97 2.56
N LEU A 220 -19.06 -1.09 3.72
CA LEU A 220 -17.70 -1.61 3.81
C LEU A 220 -17.58 -3.05 3.29
N ARG A 221 -18.54 -3.92 3.61
CA ARG A 221 -18.61 -5.28 3.10
C ARG A 221 -18.69 -5.30 1.59
N ILE A 222 -19.61 -4.54 0.99
CA ILE A 222 -19.76 -4.47 -0.48
C ILE A 222 -18.50 -3.91 -1.13
N ALA A 223 -17.91 -2.85 -0.56
CA ALA A 223 -16.66 -2.28 -1.04
C ALA A 223 -15.53 -3.32 -1.05
N ARG A 224 -15.41 -4.16 -0.02
CA ARG A 224 -14.42 -5.24 0.04
C ARG A 224 -14.72 -6.37 -0.93
N MET A 225 -15.98 -6.77 -1.08
CA MET A 225 -16.40 -7.76 -2.08
C MET A 225 -15.99 -7.31 -3.49
N MET A 226 -16.27 -6.06 -3.85
CA MET A 226 -15.82 -5.46 -5.11
C MET A 226 -14.29 -5.49 -5.23
N GLY A 227 -13.57 -5.15 -4.16
CA GLY A 227 -12.13 -5.25 -4.09
C GLY A 227 -11.64 -6.67 -4.44
N HIS A 228 -12.16 -7.70 -3.80
CA HIS A 228 -11.76 -9.09 -4.04
C HIS A 228 -12.01 -9.54 -5.48
N ILE A 229 -13.13 -9.15 -6.09
CA ILE A 229 -13.38 -9.43 -7.51
C ILE A 229 -12.29 -8.80 -8.38
N THR A 230 -11.85 -7.58 -8.07
CA THR A 230 -10.86 -6.86 -8.87
C THR A 230 -9.40 -7.26 -8.58
N TYR A 231 -9.13 -7.87 -7.42
CA TYR A 231 -7.78 -8.29 -7.03
C TYR A 231 -7.42 -9.69 -7.49
N LEU A 232 -8.42 -10.56 -7.68
CA LEU A 232 -8.20 -11.94 -8.05
C LEU A 232 -8.36 -12.13 -9.57
N ALA A 233 -7.63 -13.11 -10.11
CA ALA A 233 -7.78 -13.50 -11.51
C ALA A 233 -9.02 -14.40 -11.68
N GLU A 234 -9.71 -14.30 -12.83
CA GLU A 234 -10.83 -15.15 -13.19
C GLU A 234 -10.45 -16.63 -13.09
N GLU A 235 -9.30 -16.99 -13.65
CA GLU A 235 -8.78 -18.35 -13.62
C GLU A 235 -8.56 -18.87 -12.20
N GLY A 236 -8.01 -18.01 -11.30
CA GLY A 236 -7.82 -18.33 -9.88
C GLY A 236 -9.15 -18.56 -9.16
N LEU A 237 -10.14 -17.71 -9.42
CA LEU A 237 -11.50 -17.87 -8.89
C LEU A 237 -12.16 -19.14 -9.45
N GLY A 238 -12.01 -19.40 -10.75
CA GLY A 238 -12.52 -20.58 -11.41
C GLY A 238 -11.93 -21.88 -10.85
N ARG A 239 -10.60 -21.93 -10.66
CA ARG A 239 -9.93 -23.10 -10.05
C ARG A 239 -10.36 -23.36 -8.61
N LYS A 240 -10.57 -22.31 -7.81
CA LYS A 240 -10.89 -22.41 -6.39
C LYS A 240 -12.36 -22.73 -6.13
N PHE A 241 -13.26 -22.11 -6.84
CA PHE A 241 -14.69 -22.15 -6.56
C PHE A 241 -15.50 -22.79 -7.70
N GLY A 242 -15.12 -22.54 -8.96
CA GLY A 242 -15.89 -22.98 -10.11
C GLY A 242 -17.36 -22.54 -10.01
N ARG A 243 -18.25 -23.49 -10.12
CA ARG A 243 -19.69 -23.34 -9.87
C ARG A 243 -20.17 -24.23 -8.69
N SER A 244 -19.27 -24.50 -7.75
CA SER A 244 -19.59 -25.30 -6.57
C SER A 244 -20.68 -24.67 -5.75
N LEU A 245 -21.66 -25.47 -5.35
CA LEU A 245 -22.80 -25.08 -4.52
C LEU A 245 -22.45 -25.28 -3.04
N HIS A 246 -22.94 -24.39 -2.19
CA HIS A 246 -22.80 -24.47 -0.73
C HIS A 246 -23.75 -25.54 -0.17
N ASP A 247 -25.06 -25.36 -0.32
CA ASP A 247 -26.11 -26.28 0.15
C ASP A 247 -27.13 -26.63 -0.94
N GLY A 248 -26.77 -26.49 -2.23
CA GLY A 248 -27.68 -26.70 -3.36
C GLY A 248 -28.39 -25.43 -3.81
N ILE A 249 -29.15 -25.53 -4.91
CA ILE A 249 -29.89 -24.37 -5.48
C ILE A 249 -31.27 -24.31 -4.78
N GLN A 250 -31.54 -23.12 -4.21
CA GLN A 250 -32.77 -22.84 -3.45
C GLN A 250 -33.66 -21.78 -4.12
N TYR A 251 -33.21 -21.24 -5.29
CA TYR A 251 -33.88 -20.18 -6.06
C TYR A 251 -34.17 -18.92 -5.22
N GLY A 252 -33.25 -18.58 -4.28
CA GLY A 252 -33.38 -17.45 -3.36
C GLY A 252 -32.26 -16.42 -3.51
N TYR A 253 -32.17 -15.49 -2.54
CA TYR A 253 -31.12 -14.47 -2.44
C TYR A 253 -30.13 -14.77 -1.32
N GLY A 254 -30.12 -15.99 -0.79
CA GLY A 254 -29.17 -16.49 0.17
C GLY A 254 -27.81 -16.78 -0.44
N VAL A 255 -26.99 -17.54 0.27
CA VAL A 255 -25.74 -18.13 -0.28
C VAL A 255 -26.12 -19.43 -0.98
N GLU A 256 -25.84 -19.50 -2.25
CA GLU A 256 -26.02 -20.73 -3.05
C GLU A 256 -24.69 -21.24 -3.60
N PHE A 257 -23.80 -20.34 -4.02
CA PHE A 257 -22.47 -20.69 -4.55
C PHE A 257 -21.37 -20.41 -3.52
N GLU A 258 -20.33 -21.26 -3.51
CA GLU A 258 -19.19 -21.11 -2.62
C GLU A 258 -18.48 -19.74 -2.76
N ILE A 259 -18.43 -19.18 -3.98
CA ILE A 259 -17.87 -17.84 -4.21
C ILE A 259 -18.66 -16.76 -3.46
N GLU A 260 -19.98 -16.88 -3.32
CA GLU A 260 -20.80 -15.91 -2.57
C GLU A 260 -20.47 -15.95 -1.08
N SER A 261 -20.34 -17.17 -0.51
CA SER A 261 -19.88 -17.38 0.87
C SER A 261 -18.52 -16.73 1.11
N TYR A 262 -17.57 -17.02 0.22
CA TYR A 262 -16.24 -16.44 0.30
C TYR A 262 -16.24 -14.91 0.27
N LEU A 263 -16.94 -14.30 -0.66
CA LEU A 263 -16.99 -12.83 -0.78
C LEU A 263 -17.64 -12.19 0.45
N ARG A 264 -18.75 -12.76 0.96
CA ARG A 264 -19.42 -12.27 2.17
C ARG A 264 -18.48 -12.38 3.38
N TYR A 265 -17.81 -13.51 3.57
CA TYR A 265 -16.84 -13.69 4.65
C TYR A 265 -15.70 -12.67 4.59
N GLN A 266 -15.11 -12.44 3.42
CA GLN A 266 -14.03 -11.46 3.25
C GLN A 266 -14.52 -10.03 3.52
N GLY A 267 -15.74 -9.73 3.11
CA GLY A 267 -16.37 -8.43 3.37
C GLY A 267 -16.62 -8.18 4.85
N ASP A 268 -17.18 -9.17 5.55
CA ASP A 268 -17.49 -9.08 6.99
C ASP A 268 -16.20 -8.92 7.82
N LYS A 269 -15.17 -9.74 7.54
CA LYS A 269 -13.84 -9.62 8.16
C LYS A 269 -13.20 -8.24 7.96
N PHE A 270 -13.36 -7.66 6.78
CA PHE A 270 -12.84 -6.33 6.51
C PHE A 270 -13.58 -5.24 7.29
N ALA A 271 -14.92 -5.31 7.34
CA ALA A 271 -15.75 -4.34 8.05
C ALA A 271 -15.54 -4.37 9.58
N GLU A 272 -14.97 -5.44 10.14
CA GLU A 272 -14.60 -5.52 11.55
C GLU A 272 -13.35 -4.71 11.91
N ARG A 273 -12.43 -4.50 10.96
CA ARG A 273 -11.10 -3.95 11.23
C ARG A 273 -10.75 -2.66 10.48
N PHE A 274 -11.48 -2.33 9.44
CA PHE A 274 -11.14 -1.21 8.57
C PHE A 274 -12.14 -0.07 8.70
N ASP A 275 -11.63 1.15 8.72
CA ASP A 275 -12.45 2.35 8.86
C ASP A 275 -13.03 2.84 7.53
N ALA A 276 -14.32 3.22 7.54
CA ALA A 276 -15.01 3.65 6.33
C ALA A 276 -14.47 4.98 5.77
N ASN A 277 -14.21 5.96 6.63
CA ASN A 277 -13.64 7.23 6.19
C ASN A 277 -12.22 7.07 5.66
N THR A 278 -11.43 6.18 6.26
CA THR A 278 -10.11 5.78 5.75
C THR A 278 -10.25 5.19 4.34
N TYR A 279 -11.19 4.27 4.11
CA TYR A 279 -11.40 3.69 2.79
C TYR A 279 -11.72 4.75 1.72
N LEU A 280 -12.61 5.68 2.04
CA LEU A 280 -12.98 6.79 1.15
C LEU A 280 -11.74 7.62 0.78
N ARG A 281 -10.89 7.96 1.73
CA ARG A 281 -9.67 8.78 1.52
C ARG A 281 -8.61 8.04 0.73
N MET A 282 -8.33 6.78 1.08
CA MET A 282 -7.34 5.96 0.36
C MET A 282 -7.72 5.79 -1.11
N THR A 283 -9.01 5.56 -1.41
CA THR A 283 -9.48 5.46 -2.80
C THR A 283 -9.43 6.79 -3.54
N LYS A 284 -9.64 7.93 -2.85
CA LYS A 284 -9.45 9.26 -3.45
C LYS A 284 -7.98 9.57 -3.72
N ALA A 285 -7.08 9.20 -2.82
CA ALA A 285 -5.64 9.34 -3.07
C ALA A 285 -5.19 8.58 -4.32
N LEU A 286 -5.73 7.36 -4.53
CA LEU A 286 -5.53 6.60 -5.76
C LEU A 286 -6.06 7.32 -7.00
N ASP A 287 -7.30 7.84 -6.94
CA ASP A 287 -7.92 8.53 -8.07
C ASP A 287 -7.14 9.79 -8.48
N TYR A 288 -6.62 10.54 -7.50
CA TYR A 288 -5.89 11.79 -7.73
C TYR A 288 -4.42 11.57 -8.14
N PHE A 289 -3.89 10.37 -7.99
CA PHE A 289 -2.49 10.11 -8.32
C PHE A 289 -2.20 10.33 -9.79
N SER A 290 -1.40 11.34 -10.11
CA SER A 290 -0.94 11.70 -11.45
C SER A 290 0.38 12.48 -11.37
N PRO A 291 1.53 11.81 -11.23
CA PRO A 291 2.82 12.50 -11.05
C PRO A 291 3.22 13.33 -12.26
N ALA A 292 2.66 13.07 -13.43
CA ALA A 292 2.90 13.86 -14.63
C ALA A 292 2.13 15.20 -14.67
N ALA A 293 1.11 15.38 -13.83
CA ALA A 293 0.25 16.57 -13.88
C ALA A 293 1.04 17.88 -13.70
N ALA A 294 2.01 17.89 -12.76
CA ALA A 294 2.90 19.04 -12.54
C ALA A 294 3.87 19.33 -13.69
N PHE A 295 3.94 18.43 -14.68
CA PHE A 295 4.84 18.49 -15.83
C PHE A 295 4.08 18.56 -17.17
N GLY A 296 2.92 19.21 -17.17
CA GLY A 296 2.09 19.32 -18.37
C GLY A 296 1.58 17.97 -18.92
N ASN A 297 1.40 16.98 -18.01
CA ASN A 297 1.05 15.59 -18.33
C ASN A 297 2.14 14.82 -19.12
N ASP A 298 3.37 15.31 -19.17
CA ASP A 298 4.52 14.58 -19.71
C ASP A 298 5.20 13.76 -18.61
N LEU A 299 4.91 12.46 -18.59
CA LEU A 299 5.51 11.52 -17.65
C LEU A 299 7.03 11.41 -17.84
N THR A 300 7.53 11.51 -19.07
CA THR A 300 8.97 11.47 -19.33
C THR A 300 9.67 12.68 -18.72
N ALA A 301 9.05 13.87 -18.79
CA ALA A 301 9.57 15.08 -18.14
C ALA A 301 9.60 14.91 -16.60
N ALA A 302 8.54 14.38 -16.01
CA ALA A 302 8.51 14.07 -14.58
C ALA A 302 9.65 13.11 -14.17
N LEU A 303 9.84 12.03 -14.93
CA LEU A 303 10.85 11.01 -14.65
C LEU A 303 12.29 11.49 -14.92
N ARG A 304 12.50 12.54 -15.69
CA ARG A 304 13.83 13.17 -15.84
C ARG A 304 14.30 13.86 -14.56
N GLN A 305 13.40 14.20 -13.64
CA GLN A 305 13.76 14.80 -12.35
C GLN A 305 14.43 13.79 -11.41
N THR A 306 14.05 12.51 -11.49
CA THR A 306 14.59 11.49 -10.60
C THR A 306 16.06 11.14 -10.88
N GLN A 307 16.76 10.70 -9.85
CA GLN A 307 18.12 10.15 -9.93
C GLN A 307 18.15 8.66 -9.56
N ALA A 308 17.00 8.09 -9.21
CA ALA A 308 16.90 6.71 -8.76
C ALA A 308 17.11 5.70 -9.90
N GLY A 309 17.64 4.53 -9.56
CA GLY A 309 17.46 3.31 -10.33
C GLY A 309 16.06 2.72 -10.04
N PHE A 310 15.49 2.05 -11.03
CA PHE A 310 14.15 1.49 -10.91
C PHE A 310 14.14 -0.03 -11.07
N PHE A 311 13.34 -0.69 -10.22
CA PHE A 311 12.85 -2.04 -10.45
C PHE A 311 11.35 -1.99 -10.64
N VAL A 312 10.86 -2.56 -11.73
CA VAL A 312 9.43 -2.61 -12.04
C VAL A 312 9.03 -4.07 -12.21
N ALA A 313 7.99 -4.49 -11.48
CA ALA A 313 7.43 -5.82 -11.62
C ALA A 313 5.94 -5.76 -11.93
N SER A 314 5.47 -6.65 -12.81
CA SER A 314 4.05 -6.87 -13.11
C SER A 314 3.74 -8.35 -13.19
N PHE A 315 2.45 -8.70 -13.13
CA PHE A 315 1.97 -10.08 -13.11
C PHE A 315 0.96 -10.30 -14.24
N THR A 316 1.09 -11.40 -14.95
CA THR A 316 0.35 -11.63 -16.21
C THR A 316 -1.16 -11.56 -16.06
N THR A 317 -1.70 -12.01 -14.93
CA THR A 317 -3.15 -12.04 -14.68
C THR A 317 -3.68 -10.85 -13.88
N ASP A 318 -2.80 -9.87 -13.56
CA ASP A 318 -3.24 -8.60 -12.95
C ASP A 318 -3.99 -7.75 -13.98
N TRP A 319 -5.31 -7.81 -13.94
CA TRP A 319 -6.16 -7.03 -14.82
C TRP A 319 -6.53 -5.64 -14.24
N ARG A 320 -6.31 -5.44 -12.93
CA ARG A 320 -6.48 -4.14 -12.27
C ARG A 320 -5.35 -3.17 -12.63
N PHE A 321 -4.10 -3.63 -12.55
CA PHE A 321 -2.90 -2.93 -13.00
C PHE A 321 -2.16 -3.75 -14.06
N ALA A 322 -2.84 -3.96 -15.18
CA ALA A 322 -2.38 -4.83 -16.25
C ALA A 322 -0.92 -4.55 -16.66
N PRO A 323 -0.14 -5.58 -17.03
CA PRO A 323 1.28 -5.47 -17.39
C PRO A 323 1.59 -4.38 -18.42
N ALA A 324 0.64 -4.08 -19.29
CA ALA A 324 0.77 -3.00 -20.28
C ALA A 324 1.06 -1.62 -19.63
N ARG A 325 0.60 -1.39 -18.38
CA ARG A 325 0.85 -0.14 -17.65
C ARG A 325 2.28 -0.09 -17.13
N SER A 326 2.78 -1.20 -16.60
CA SER A 326 4.18 -1.32 -16.18
C SER A 326 5.13 -1.19 -17.38
N ARG A 327 4.81 -1.85 -18.51
CA ARG A 327 5.57 -1.68 -19.76
C ARG A 327 5.56 -0.23 -20.26
N ALA A 328 4.46 0.50 -20.09
CA ALA A 328 4.40 1.92 -20.42
C ALA A 328 5.31 2.76 -19.51
N LEU A 329 5.30 2.52 -18.19
CA LEU A 329 6.23 3.16 -17.25
C LEU A 329 7.69 2.91 -17.65
N VAL A 330 8.05 1.66 -17.93
CA VAL A 330 9.41 1.28 -18.37
C VAL A 330 9.82 2.04 -19.64
N LYS A 331 8.94 2.16 -20.63
CA LYS A 331 9.22 2.96 -21.85
C LYS A 331 9.51 4.44 -21.52
N HIS A 332 8.78 5.03 -20.57
CA HIS A 332 9.02 6.40 -20.13
C HIS A 332 10.34 6.54 -19.34
N LEU A 333 10.68 5.56 -18.49
CA LEU A 333 11.97 5.53 -17.78
C LEU A 333 13.15 5.44 -18.75
N VAL A 334 13.07 4.59 -19.75
CA VAL A 334 14.09 4.48 -20.80
C VAL A 334 14.23 5.81 -21.59
N ARG A 335 13.12 6.43 -21.99
CA ARG A 335 13.11 7.76 -22.64
C ARG A 335 13.68 8.86 -21.74
N ALA A 336 13.47 8.76 -20.45
CA ALA A 336 14.06 9.66 -19.43
C ALA A 336 15.53 9.36 -19.15
N ARG A 337 16.10 8.29 -19.73
CA ARG A 337 17.46 7.79 -19.48
C ARG A 337 17.69 7.42 -18.01
N ARG A 338 16.70 6.78 -17.39
CA ARG A 338 16.81 6.25 -16.02
C ARG A 338 17.11 4.75 -16.05
N PRO A 339 18.05 4.28 -15.20
CA PRO A 339 18.30 2.85 -15.06
C PRO A 339 16.99 2.15 -14.65
N VAL A 340 16.63 1.09 -15.35
CA VAL A 340 15.42 0.31 -15.05
C VAL A 340 15.64 -1.16 -15.34
N GLN A 341 15.24 -2.01 -14.39
CA GLN A 341 15.06 -3.45 -14.58
C GLN A 341 13.57 -3.75 -14.52
N TYR A 342 13.12 -4.63 -15.40
CA TYR A 342 11.70 -5.00 -15.50
C TYR A 342 11.53 -6.51 -15.56
N ILE A 343 10.58 -7.01 -14.79
CA ILE A 343 10.12 -8.39 -14.87
C ILE A 343 8.60 -8.43 -15.01
N GLU A 344 8.12 -9.29 -15.91
CA GLU A 344 6.73 -9.69 -16.01
C GLU A 344 6.63 -11.14 -15.55
N VAL A 345 5.98 -11.34 -14.40
CA VAL A 345 5.89 -12.66 -13.75
C VAL A 345 4.63 -13.35 -14.19
N GLU A 346 4.75 -14.59 -14.63
CA GLU A 346 3.61 -15.44 -14.88
C GLU A 346 2.99 -15.85 -13.54
N SER A 347 1.74 -15.48 -13.30
CA SER A 347 1.04 -15.71 -12.04
C SER A 347 -0.46 -15.87 -12.28
N HIS A 348 -1.11 -16.67 -11.41
CA HIS A 348 -2.56 -16.89 -11.43
C HIS A 348 -3.30 -16.15 -10.30
N HIS A 349 -2.58 -15.32 -9.54
CA HIS A 349 -3.10 -14.67 -8.33
C HIS A 349 -3.69 -13.27 -8.59
N GLY A 350 -3.73 -12.83 -9.84
CA GLY A 350 -4.23 -11.51 -10.20
C GLY A 350 -3.37 -10.40 -9.60
N HIS A 351 -4.02 -9.35 -9.10
CA HIS A 351 -3.34 -8.22 -8.48
C HIS A 351 -2.67 -8.59 -7.16
N ASP A 352 -3.25 -9.52 -6.38
CA ASP A 352 -2.67 -9.95 -5.10
C ASP A 352 -1.37 -10.76 -5.25
N ALA A 353 -0.93 -11.06 -6.48
CA ALA A 353 0.30 -11.79 -6.76
C ALA A 353 1.54 -11.17 -6.09
N PHE A 354 1.61 -9.83 -5.95
CA PHE A 354 2.74 -9.18 -5.30
C PHE A 354 2.86 -9.47 -3.79
N LEU A 355 1.79 -9.98 -3.17
CA LEU A 355 1.75 -10.41 -1.76
C LEU A 355 2.17 -11.87 -1.60
N MET A 356 2.25 -12.62 -2.71
CA MET A 356 2.51 -14.06 -2.67
C MET A 356 4.00 -14.37 -2.77
N ALA A 357 4.39 -15.51 -2.21
CA ALA A 357 5.77 -16.03 -2.30
C ALA A 357 5.99 -16.76 -3.64
N ASP A 358 5.83 -16.06 -4.75
CA ASP A 358 6.09 -16.58 -6.09
C ASP A 358 7.60 -16.65 -6.32
N PRO A 359 8.21 -17.83 -6.61
CA PRO A 359 9.65 -17.98 -6.68
C PRO A 359 10.35 -17.09 -7.72
N PRO A 360 9.89 -16.95 -8.98
CA PRO A 360 10.49 -16.02 -9.94
C PRO A 360 10.47 -14.56 -9.47
N TYR A 361 9.36 -14.14 -8.84
CA TYR A 361 9.20 -12.79 -8.32
C TYR A 361 10.13 -12.53 -7.14
N THR A 362 10.12 -13.40 -6.13
CA THR A 362 10.94 -13.26 -4.93
C THR A 362 12.43 -13.31 -5.26
N ALA A 363 12.84 -14.19 -6.18
CA ALA A 363 14.22 -14.28 -6.66
C ALA A 363 14.67 -12.99 -7.39
N ALA A 364 13.80 -12.42 -8.22
CA ALA A 364 14.10 -11.17 -8.92
C ALA A 364 14.28 -9.99 -7.96
N VAL A 365 13.40 -9.87 -6.95
CA VAL A 365 13.53 -8.85 -5.91
C VAL A 365 14.81 -9.06 -5.10
N ALA A 366 15.10 -10.30 -4.68
CA ALA A 366 16.33 -10.63 -3.94
C ALA A 366 17.58 -10.24 -4.73
N ALA A 367 17.65 -10.63 -6.00
CA ALA A 367 18.80 -10.30 -6.87
C ALA A 367 18.97 -8.78 -7.07
N TYR A 368 17.86 -8.04 -7.19
CA TYR A 368 17.91 -6.59 -7.26
C TYR A 368 18.41 -5.97 -5.95
N MET A 369 17.88 -6.40 -4.82
CA MET A 369 18.29 -5.91 -3.50
C MET A 369 19.73 -6.30 -3.14
N ASP A 370 20.22 -7.44 -3.61
CA ASP A 370 21.64 -7.80 -3.53
C ASP A 370 22.54 -6.77 -4.26
N ASN A 371 22.13 -6.29 -5.42
CA ASN A 371 22.86 -5.24 -6.14
C ASN A 371 22.76 -3.90 -5.40
N VAL A 372 21.58 -3.53 -4.88
CA VAL A 372 21.42 -2.35 -4.02
C VAL A 372 22.40 -2.40 -2.84
N TYR A 373 22.49 -3.55 -2.16
CA TYR A 373 23.41 -3.70 -1.03
C TYR A 373 24.89 -3.57 -1.44
N LYS A 374 25.28 -4.14 -2.58
CA LYS A 374 26.66 -4.01 -3.10
C LYS A 374 27.05 -2.55 -3.40
N GLU A 375 26.11 -1.74 -3.88
CA GLU A 375 26.32 -0.31 -4.14
C GLU A 375 26.49 0.52 -2.84
N LEU A 376 26.10 0.00 -1.67
CA LEU A 376 26.30 0.63 -0.37
C LEU A 376 27.67 0.30 0.25
N GLN A 377 28.35 -0.70 -0.29
CA GLN A 377 29.69 -1.05 0.19
C GLN A 377 30.71 -0.05 -0.38
N PRO A 378 31.73 0.34 0.41
CA PRO A 378 32.77 1.27 -0.02
C PRO A 378 33.61 0.76 -1.17
#